data_7bdc38a166912b7eb5becefebd88a7f2
#
_entry.id   7bdc38a166912b7eb5becefebd88a7f2
#
_cell.length_a   1.000
_cell.length_b   1.000
_cell.length_c   1.000
_cell.angle_alpha   90.00
_cell.angle_beta   90.00
_cell.angle_gamma   90.00
#
_symmetry.space_group_name_H-M   'P 1'
#
loop_
_entity.id
_entity.type
_entity.pdbx_description
1 polymer ?
#
loop_
_entity_poly.entity_id
_entity_poly.type
_entity_poly.pdbx_seq_one_letter_code
_entity_poly.pdbx_strand_id
1 'polypeptide(L)'
;MAIHEHEPTLRGKAFLWAGIGLGLLFLAAFLTRGFGLLGGGGKVSAEPQSVIRQGDKITVPEGSALRNRLSVMPVGVQAVGAKLVLPGIVEADPARTAAVLTPLGGRVVALKVALGDRVSRGQVLAVIDSPDLGQAYDDDDKAADTLKLTERNLARQEAQNKLGVASDRDLDQSRSDHTQALAEYTRTQARLKMLGEPAQPAGSSRLLTVTAPMSGSITVLAVAPGTMINDPTQPLMTVADLSTVWVTALVAEMDAAAVSKNQSADVSLLAYPDRVLHGKVLFVSDVIEPDSRRNKIRIAFANPDYALKPNMFGTVVVAGPAHDQVMVPSSALLMNNDRTSVFVATAPWTFERRTVETTLEEGTNVAIRSGVAAGEQVVVKGGILLND
;
A
#
# COMPACT_ATOMS: atom_id res chain seq x y z
N MET A 1 -37.09 16.18 35.29
CA MET A 1 -37.47 16.57 36.67
C MET A 1 -36.47 17.61 37.13
N ALA A 2 -36.97 18.88 37.32
CA ALA A 2 -36.41 20.08 37.95
C ALA A 2 -35.05 20.62 37.43
N ILE A 3 -34.99 21.54 36.60
CA ILE A 3 -34.99 23.03 36.50
C ILE A 3 -34.63 23.70 37.83
N HIS A 4 -33.49 24.37 37.83
CA HIS A 4 -33.23 25.49 38.72
C HIS A 4 -32.53 26.61 37.93
N GLU A 5 -33.34 27.62 37.60
CA GLU A 5 -32.94 28.99 37.28
C GLU A 5 -32.33 29.68 38.51
N HIS A 6 -31.32 30.47 38.28
CA HIS A 6 -30.88 31.49 39.24
C HIS A 6 -30.67 32.82 38.49
N GLU A 7 -31.59 33.74 38.68
CA GLU A 7 -31.44 35.16 38.36
C GLU A 7 -30.45 35.86 39.29
N PRO A 8 -29.67 36.84 38.81
CA PRO A 8 -28.92 37.75 39.69
C PRO A 8 -29.65 39.09 39.87
N THR A 9 -29.70 39.46 41.10
CA THR A 9 -30.27 40.66 41.72
C THR A 9 -29.57 41.96 41.28
N LEU A 10 -30.43 42.95 40.98
CA LEU A 10 -30.08 44.36 40.85
C LEU A 10 -29.54 44.96 42.15
N ARG A 11 -28.29 45.43 42.14
CA ARG A 11 -27.80 46.54 43.01
C ARG A 11 -26.48 47.07 42.49
N GLY A 12 -26.47 48.32 41.93
CA GLY A 12 -25.22 48.97 41.50
C GLY A 12 -25.37 50.08 40.47
N LYS A 13 -26.45 50.85 40.48
CA LYS A 13 -26.57 52.10 39.69
C LYS A 13 -26.79 53.27 40.63
N ALA A 14 -25.74 53.75 41.24
CA ALA A 14 -25.80 55.05 41.99
C ALA A 14 -24.42 55.60 42.30
N PHE A 15 -23.44 55.64 41.39
CA PHE A 15 -22.17 56.38 41.59
C PHE A 15 -21.47 56.75 40.29
N LEU A 16 -22.20 57.40 39.35
CA LEU A 16 -21.56 57.80 38.07
C LEU A 16 -22.02 59.17 37.57
N TRP A 17 -22.43 60.09 38.44
CA TRP A 17 -22.86 61.45 38.05
C TRP A 17 -22.15 62.59 38.78
N ALA A 18 -21.10 62.34 39.55
CA ALA A 18 -20.37 63.38 40.30
C ALA A 18 -19.01 63.81 39.64
N GLY A 19 -18.57 63.17 38.53
CA GLY A 19 -17.24 63.42 37.94
C GLY A 19 -17.20 64.31 36.69
N ILE A 20 -18.35 64.68 36.11
CA ILE A 20 -18.39 65.42 34.82
C ILE A 20 -18.43 66.96 34.96
N GLY A 21 -18.69 67.45 36.15
CA GLY A 21 -18.84 68.91 36.39
C GLY A 21 -17.54 69.70 36.55
N LEU A 22 -16.41 69.05 36.91
CA LEU A 22 -15.17 69.79 37.20
C LEU A 22 -14.14 69.83 36.07
N GLY A 23 -14.38 69.06 34.96
CA GLY A 23 -13.47 69.00 33.81
C GLY A 23 -13.64 70.12 32.75
N LEU A 24 -14.83 70.81 32.73
CA LEU A 24 -15.15 71.82 31.71
C LEU A 24 -14.72 73.25 32.06
N LEU A 25 -14.35 73.52 33.29
CA LEU A 25 -13.88 74.86 33.72
C LEU A 25 -12.37 75.06 33.58
N PHE A 26 -11.57 74.01 33.37
CA PHE A 26 -10.13 74.12 33.10
C PHE A 26 -9.78 74.24 31.64
N LEU A 27 -10.68 73.88 30.72
CA LEU A 27 -10.44 73.94 29.30
C LEU A 27 -10.67 75.36 28.67
N ALA A 28 -11.44 76.18 29.35
CA ALA A 28 -11.70 77.58 28.90
C ALA A 28 -10.65 78.58 29.27
N ALA A 29 -9.76 78.29 30.23
CA ALA A 29 -8.69 79.23 30.65
C ALA A 29 -7.38 79.03 29.92
N PHE A 30 -7.26 78.02 29.03
CA PHE A 30 -6.00 77.77 28.27
C PHE A 30 -6.06 78.31 26.81
N LEU A 31 -7.22 78.78 26.36
CA LEU A 31 -7.42 79.26 24.98
C LEU A 31 -7.28 80.77 24.76
N THR A 32 -6.97 81.59 25.81
CA THR A 32 -6.91 83.07 25.66
C THR A 32 -5.53 83.70 25.92
N ARG A 33 -4.47 82.86 26.05
CA ARG A 33 -3.13 83.50 26.30
C ARG A 33 -2.04 82.81 25.47
N GLY A 34 -1.92 83.27 24.19
CA GLY A 34 -0.81 82.78 23.38
C GLY A 34 -0.90 83.06 21.90
N PHE A 35 -1.42 84.29 21.59
CA PHE A 35 -1.24 84.78 20.24
C PHE A 35 -0.19 85.93 20.30
N GLY A 36 1.03 85.61 19.88
CA GLY A 36 2.07 86.61 19.80
C GLY A 36 3.41 86.11 19.34
N LEU A 37 3.70 86.32 18.10
CA LEU A 37 5.01 86.46 17.44
C LEU A 37 6.07 85.31 17.66
N LEU A 38 6.39 84.61 16.53
CA LEU A 38 7.66 84.81 15.81
C LEU A 38 7.68 83.92 14.58
N GLY A 39 7.79 84.53 13.42
CA GLY A 39 8.04 83.83 12.16
C GLY A 39 9.42 83.21 12.16
N GLY A 40 9.48 81.93 11.88
CA GLY A 40 10.68 81.18 11.57
C GLY A 40 10.29 80.12 10.54
N GLY A 41 10.56 80.40 9.26
CA GLY A 41 10.42 79.45 8.19
C GLY A 41 11.33 78.21 8.41
N GLY A 42 10.89 77.29 9.20
CA GLY A 42 11.46 75.93 9.22
C GLY A 42 10.95 75.20 7.99
N LYS A 43 11.82 74.94 7.01
CA LYS A 43 11.58 73.97 5.99
C LYS A 43 11.17 72.64 6.74
N VAL A 44 9.91 72.21 6.63
CA VAL A 44 9.51 70.86 6.95
C VAL A 44 10.30 69.97 5.98
N SER A 45 11.37 69.41 6.49
CA SER A 45 12.11 68.39 5.77
C SER A 45 11.09 67.21 5.63
N ALA A 46 10.53 67.10 4.46
CA ALA A 46 9.70 65.94 4.16
C ALA A 46 10.56 64.71 4.51
N GLU A 47 10.12 63.90 5.48
CA GLU A 47 10.74 62.62 5.70
C GLU A 47 10.85 61.93 4.34
N PRO A 48 12.04 61.44 3.96
CA PRO A 48 12.20 60.78 2.68
C PRO A 48 11.18 59.62 2.60
N GLN A 49 10.25 59.73 1.65
CA GLN A 49 9.26 58.70 1.43
C GLN A 49 9.99 57.36 1.30
N SER A 50 9.71 56.45 2.16
CA SER A 50 10.39 55.14 2.22
C SER A 50 10.20 54.34 0.94
N VAL A 51 9.09 54.55 0.21
CA VAL A 51 8.74 53.95 -1.08
C VAL A 51 7.93 54.94 -1.93
N ILE A 52 8.05 54.85 -3.26
CA ILE A 52 7.24 55.59 -4.23
C ILE A 52 6.37 54.56 -4.95
N ARG A 53 5.05 54.71 -4.86
CA ARG A 53 4.08 53.82 -5.52
C ARG A 53 3.53 54.46 -6.78
N GLN A 54 3.57 53.71 -7.89
CA GLN A 54 2.97 54.07 -9.17
C GLN A 54 2.16 52.86 -9.69
N GLY A 55 0.89 52.79 -9.31
CA GLY A 55 0.05 51.59 -9.56
C GLY A 55 0.60 50.37 -8.82
N ASP A 56 0.81 49.27 -9.54
CA ASP A 56 1.33 48.03 -8.98
C ASP A 56 2.88 48.02 -8.81
N LYS A 57 3.55 49.09 -9.26
CA LYS A 57 5.01 49.22 -9.15
C LYS A 57 5.40 50.06 -7.93
N ILE A 58 6.37 49.53 -7.20
CA ILE A 58 6.91 50.12 -5.99
C ILE A 58 8.41 50.38 -6.21
N THR A 59 8.80 51.62 -6.21
CA THR A 59 10.22 52.02 -6.36
C THR A 59 10.78 52.44 -5.00
N VAL A 60 11.93 51.91 -4.65
CA VAL A 60 12.66 52.25 -3.42
C VAL A 60 13.73 53.28 -3.74
N PRO A 61 13.56 54.58 -3.31
CA PRO A 61 14.49 55.66 -3.66
C PRO A 61 15.91 55.41 -3.16
N GLU A 62 16.88 56.10 -3.80
CA GLU A 62 18.25 56.17 -3.27
C GLU A 62 18.24 56.89 -1.92
N GLY A 63 18.85 56.26 -0.92
CA GLY A 63 18.84 56.77 0.46
C GLY A 63 17.74 56.21 1.36
N SER A 64 16.80 55.45 0.83
CA SER A 64 15.82 54.74 1.68
C SER A 64 16.51 53.66 2.52
N ALA A 65 16.27 53.68 3.83
CA ALA A 65 16.76 52.63 4.75
C ALA A 65 16.26 51.23 4.40
N LEU A 66 15.22 51.14 3.61
CA LEU A 66 14.67 49.86 3.13
C LEU A 66 15.63 49.10 2.23
N ARG A 67 16.52 49.78 1.50
CA ARG A 67 17.51 49.11 0.61
C ARG A 67 18.42 48.18 1.38
N ASN A 68 18.75 48.48 2.62
CA ASN A 68 19.58 47.61 3.47
C ASN A 68 18.78 46.44 4.10
N ARG A 69 17.47 46.47 4.01
CA ARG A 69 16.57 45.46 4.62
C ARG A 69 15.95 44.50 3.59
N LEU A 70 16.04 44.86 2.32
CA LEU A 70 15.55 44.04 1.21
C LEU A 70 16.68 43.17 0.66
N SER A 71 16.36 41.92 0.37
CA SER A 71 17.25 41.02 -0.34
C SER A 71 16.50 40.41 -1.51
N VAL A 72 17.11 40.43 -2.66
CA VAL A 72 16.58 39.80 -3.89
C VAL A 72 17.42 38.61 -4.27
N MET A 73 16.79 37.61 -4.85
CA MET A 73 17.45 36.38 -5.33
C MET A 73 16.85 35.96 -6.68
N PRO A 74 17.67 35.46 -7.61
CA PRO A 74 17.14 34.90 -8.85
C PRO A 74 16.36 33.64 -8.55
N VAL A 75 15.24 33.48 -9.23
CA VAL A 75 14.38 32.31 -9.12
C VAL A 75 15.03 31.15 -9.85
N GLY A 76 15.27 30.07 -9.10
CA GLY A 76 15.85 28.85 -9.61
C GLY A 76 14.80 27.93 -10.23
N VAL A 77 15.26 27.03 -11.09
CA VAL A 77 14.48 25.90 -11.57
C VAL A 77 15.02 24.65 -10.91
N GLN A 78 14.12 23.84 -10.38
CA GLN A 78 14.46 22.55 -9.79
C GLN A 78 13.55 21.48 -10.37
N ALA A 79 14.13 20.34 -10.72
CA ALA A 79 13.36 19.18 -11.12
C ALA A 79 12.68 18.59 -9.87
N VAL A 80 11.38 18.81 -9.74
CA VAL A 80 10.56 18.30 -8.63
C VAL A 80 9.65 17.21 -9.14
N GLY A 81 9.76 16.01 -8.55
CA GLY A 81 8.86 14.91 -8.82
C GLY A 81 7.62 15.01 -7.93
N ALA A 82 6.45 14.94 -8.53
CA ALA A 82 5.23 14.78 -7.75
C ALA A 82 5.31 13.46 -6.96
N LYS A 83 5.01 13.50 -5.66
CA LYS A 83 4.91 12.30 -4.82
C LYS A 83 3.47 11.81 -4.86
N LEU A 84 3.27 10.61 -5.38
CA LEU A 84 1.97 9.97 -5.38
C LEU A 84 1.82 9.14 -4.11
N VAL A 85 0.91 9.55 -3.23
CA VAL A 85 0.63 8.88 -1.95
C VAL A 85 -0.58 7.95 -2.12
N LEU A 86 -0.35 6.66 -1.96
CA LEU A 86 -1.32 5.60 -2.28
C LEU A 86 -1.58 4.72 -1.05
N PRO A 87 -2.81 4.25 -0.86
CA PRO A 87 -3.07 3.19 0.10
C PRO A 87 -2.46 1.88 -0.41
N GLY A 88 -1.85 1.12 0.49
CA GLY A 88 -1.23 -0.16 0.19
C GLY A 88 -1.61 -1.24 1.18
N ILE A 89 -1.58 -2.49 0.71
CA ILE A 89 -1.82 -3.69 1.51
C ILE A 89 -0.72 -4.71 1.23
N VAL A 90 -0.27 -5.38 2.27
CA VAL A 90 0.66 -6.51 2.15
C VAL A 90 -0.10 -7.74 1.70
N GLU A 91 0.37 -8.41 0.66
CA GLU A 91 -0.19 -9.64 0.11
C GLU A 91 0.88 -10.73 0.03
N ALA A 92 0.47 -11.99 0.12
CA ALA A 92 1.34 -13.10 -0.25
C ALA A 92 1.55 -13.10 -1.77
N ASP A 93 2.72 -13.53 -2.22
CA ASP A 93 2.96 -13.73 -3.65
C ASP A 93 2.09 -14.91 -4.16
N PRO A 94 1.16 -14.69 -5.10
CA PRO A 94 0.34 -15.76 -5.65
C PRO A 94 1.14 -16.91 -6.27
N ALA A 95 2.31 -16.63 -6.86
CA ALA A 95 3.19 -17.66 -7.40
C ALA A 95 3.85 -18.54 -6.32
N ARG A 96 3.82 -18.09 -5.07
CA ARG A 96 4.35 -18.78 -3.88
C ARG A 96 3.24 -19.15 -2.90
N THR A 97 2.02 -19.31 -3.38
CA THR A 97 0.86 -19.69 -2.59
C THR A 97 0.21 -20.91 -3.23
N ALA A 98 -0.04 -21.95 -2.45
CA ALA A 98 -0.67 -23.17 -2.92
C ALA A 98 -1.89 -23.50 -2.08
N ALA A 99 -3.01 -23.73 -2.75
CA ALA A 99 -4.19 -24.35 -2.15
C ALA A 99 -3.93 -25.85 -2.02
N VAL A 100 -4.11 -26.40 -0.83
CA VAL A 100 -3.98 -27.82 -0.54
C VAL A 100 -5.35 -28.46 -0.70
N LEU A 101 -5.45 -29.31 -1.70
CA LEU A 101 -6.67 -30.06 -2.03
C LEU A 101 -6.49 -31.52 -1.64
N THR A 102 -7.59 -32.28 -1.57
CA THR A 102 -7.58 -33.73 -1.45
C THR A 102 -8.04 -34.37 -2.78
N PRO A 103 -7.45 -35.46 -3.22
CA PRO A 103 -7.90 -36.14 -4.44
C PRO A 103 -9.23 -36.85 -4.27
N LEU A 104 -9.63 -37.17 -3.03
CA LEU A 104 -10.85 -37.92 -2.68
C LEU A 104 -11.61 -37.29 -1.53
N GLY A 105 -12.92 -37.47 -1.50
CA GLY A 105 -13.76 -37.16 -0.34
C GLY A 105 -13.50 -38.09 0.82
N GLY A 106 -13.94 -37.70 2.03
CA GLY A 106 -13.78 -38.49 3.22
C GLY A 106 -13.87 -37.70 4.51
N ARG A 107 -13.71 -38.36 5.65
CA ARG A 107 -13.71 -37.73 6.96
C ARG A 107 -12.29 -37.38 7.41
N VAL A 108 -12.05 -36.14 7.84
CA VAL A 108 -10.80 -35.75 8.47
C VAL A 108 -10.64 -36.45 9.80
N VAL A 109 -9.69 -37.39 9.90
CA VAL A 109 -9.38 -38.15 11.13
C VAL A 109 -8.49 -37.29 12.04
N ALA A 110 -7.47 -36.68 11.48
CA ALA A 110 -6.53 -35.87 12.24
C ALA A 110 -5.95 -34.74 11.39
N LEU A 111 -5.76 -33.58 12.03
CA LEU A 111 -4.92 -32.51 11.53
C LEU A 111 -3.58 -32.58 12.27
N LYS A 112 -2.49 -32.46 11.52
CA LYS A 112 -1.12 -32.49 12.05
C LYS A 112 -0.48 -31.08 12.12
N VAL A 113 -1.26 -30.06 11.76
CA VAL A 113 -0.84 -28.66 11.69
C VAL A 113 -1.95 -27.74 12.17
N ALA A 114 -1.58 -26.55 12.63
CA ALA A 114 -2.47 -25.48 13.03
C ALA A 114 -2.29 -24.25 12.10
N LEU A 115 -3.24 -23.32 12.19
CA LEU A 115 -3.13 -22.04 11.50
C LEU A 115 -1.89 -21.29 12.00
N GLY A 116 -1.06 -20.80 11.06
CA GLY A 116 0.20 -20.10 11.35
C GLY A 116 1.44 -21.00 11.43
N ASP A 117 1.28 -22.34 11.48
CA ASP A 117 2.41 -23.26 11.51
C ASP A 117 3.25 -23.17 10.23
N ARG A 118 4.55 -23.38 10.38
CA ARG A 118 5.48 -23.54 9.27
C ARG A 118 5.61 -24.99 8.90
N VAL A 119 5.49 -25.27 7.62
CA VAL A 119 5.55 -26.63 7.06
C VAL A 119 6.63 -26.73 5.99
N SER A 120 7.20 -27.92 5.89
CA SER A 120 8.15 -28.26 4.82
C SER A 120 7.43 -29.04 3.72
N ARG A 121 7.90 -28.92 2.48
CA ARG A 121 7.39 -29.70 1.36
C ARG A 121 7.38 -31.20 1.69
N GLY A 122 6.24 -31.87 1.44
CA GLY A 122 6.05 -33.30 1.75
C GLY A 122 5.66 -33.59 3.19
N GLN A 123 5.64 -32.59 4.08
CA GLN A 123 5.16 -32.79 5.46
C GLN A 123 3.66 -33.14 5.47
N VAL A 124 3.30 -34.11 6.29
CA VAL A 124 1.90 -34.53 6.49
C VAL A 124 1.13 -33.41 7.18
N LEU A 125 0.03 -32.99 6.56
CA LEU A 125 -0.85 -31.91 7.03
C LEU A 125 -2.14 -32.45 7.65
N ALA A 126 -2.76 -33.42 6.96
CA ALA A 126 -4.01 -34.02 7.38
C ALA A 126 -4.02 -35.50 7.05
N VAL A 127 -4.84 -36.24 7.78
CA VAL A 127 -5.14 -37.66 7.55
C VAL A 127 -6.64 -37.79 7.39
N ILE A 128 -7.07 -38.42 6.30
CA ILE A 128 -8.47 -38.54 5.89
C ILE A 128 -8.84 -40.01 5.76
N ASP A 129 -9.95 -40.39 6.34
CA ASP A 129 -10.59 -41.69 6.11
C ASP A 129 -11.52 -41.56 4.92
N SER A 130 -11.14 -42.21 3.80
CA SER A 130 -11.86 -42.16 2.53
C SER A 130 -12.36 -43.54 2.13
N PRO A 131 -13.70 -43.75 2.02
CA PRO A 131 -14.27 -45.00 1.51
C PRO A 131 -13.80 -45.30 0.08
N ASP A 132 -13.62 -44.29 -0.75
CA ASP A 132 -13.16 -44.45 -2.14
C ASP A 132 -11.72 -44.97 -2.21
N LEU A 133 -10.87 -44.53 -1.26
CA LEU A 133 -9.52 -45.09 -1.14
C LEU A 133 -9.56 -46.55 -0.68
N GLY A 134 -10.40 -46.84 0.30
CA GLY A 134 -10.63 -48.22 0.73
C GLY A 134 -11.02 -49.14 -0.43
N GLN A 135 -11.98 -48.70 -1.26
CA GLN A 135 -12.39 -49.43 -2.46
C GLN A 135 -11.24 -49.60 -3.48
N ALA A 136 -10.40 -48.57 -3.66
CA ALA A 136 -9.26 -48.66 -4.57
C ALA A 136 -8.22 -49.68 -4.12
N TYR A 137 -7.98 -49.82 -2.82
CA TYR A 137 -7.13 -50.88 -2.27
C TYR A 137 -7.75 -52.27 -2.40
N ASP A 138 -9.06 -52.39 -2.16
CA ASP A 138 -9.77 -53.66 -2.34
C ASP A 138 -9.77 -54.16 -3.78
N ASP A 139 -9.88 -53.24 -4.74
CA ASP A 139 -9.76 -53.51 -6.18
C ASP A 139 -8.34 -53.98 -6.54
N ASP A 140 -7.31 -53.36 -5.96
CA ASP A 140 -5.91 -53.73 -6.17
C ASP A 140 -5.59 -55.12 -5.58
N ASP A 141 -6.04 -55.41 -4.36
CA ASP A 141 -5.86 -56.71 -3.74
C ASP A 141 -6.52 -57.83 -4.57
N LYS A 142 -7.75 -57.61 -5.07
CA LYS A 142 -8.45 -58.59 -5.96
C LYS A 142 -7.69 -58.80 -7.27
N ALA A 143 -7.19 -57.73 -7.86
CA ALA A 143 -6.41 -57.81 -9.11
C ALA A 143 -5.08 -58.54 -8.88
N ALA A 144 -4.40 -58.31 -7.77
CA ALA A 144 -3.17 -58.97 -7.38
C ALA A 144 -3.40 -60.50 -7.19
N ASP A 145 -4.46 -60.87 -6.46
CA ASP A 145 -4.81 -62.28 -6.25
C ASP A 145 -5.17 -62.98 -7.56
N THR A 146 -5.92 -62.31 -8.45
CA THR A 146 -6.27 -62.82 -9.77
C THR A 146 -5.02 -63.02 -10.64
N LEU A 147 -4.12 -62.08 -10.64
CA LEU A 147 -2.83 -62.17 -11.36
C LEU A 147 -2.03 -63.39 -10.87
N LYS A 148 -1.88 -63.53 -9.56
CA LYS A 148 -1.18 -64.65 -8.93
C LYS A 148 -1.82 -66.01 -9.27
N LEU A 149 -3.16 -66.09 -9.36
CA LEU A 149 -3.88 -67.30 -9.75
C LEU A 149 -3.62 -67.65 -11.22
N THR A 150 -3.77 -66.67 -12.12
CA THR A 150 -3.57 -66.87 -13.57
C THR A 150 -2.11 -67.17 -13.90
N GLU A 151 -1.13 -66.59 -13.21
CA GLU A 151 0.28 -66.91 -13.32
C GLU A 151 0.56 -68.40 -12.98
N ARG A 152 0.00 -68.91 -11.88
CA ARG A 152 0.13 -70.35 -11.49
C ARG A 152 -0.55 -71.25 -12.50
N ASN A 153 -1.70 -70.80 -13.06
CA ASN A 153 -2.40 -71.57 -14.09
C ASN A 153 -1.60 -71.66 -15.37
N LEU A 154 -1.06 -70.50 -15.82
CA LEU A 154 -0.22 -70.42 -17.01
C LEU A 154 1.01 -71.33 -16.84
N ALA A 155 1.76 -71.22 -15.73
CA ALA A 155 2.92 -72.06 -15.45
C ALA A 155 2.59 -73.57 -15.51
N ARG A 156 1.41 -73.96 -14.97
CA ARG A 156 0.95 -75.36 -15.02
C ARG A 156 0.62 -75.79 -16.45
N GLN A 157 -0.06 -74.93 -17.24
CA GLN A 157 -0.43 -75.28 -18.64
C GLN A 157 0.83 -75.30 -19.54
N GLU A 158 1.81 -74.43 -19.31
CA GLU A 158 3.10 -74.49 -20.00
C GLU A 158 3.86 -75.80 -19.74
N ALA A 159 3.84 -76.29 -18.44
CA ALA A 159 4.48 -77.55 -18.10
C ALA A 159 3.74 -78.76 -18.72
N GLN A 160 2.41 -78.76 -18.73
CA GLN A 160 1.60 -79.81 -19.36
C GLN A 160 1.71 -79.80 -20.89
N ASN A 161 1.75 -78.66 -21.51
CA ASN A 161 1.96 -78.54 -23.00
C ASN A 161 3.31 -79.09 -23.42
N LYS A 162 4.40 -78.76 -22.67
CA LYS A 162 5.73 -79.34 -22.89
C LYS A 162 5.79 -80.88 -22.81
N LEU A 163 4.88 -81.45 -22.04
CA LEU A 163 4.75 -82.91 -21.90
C LEU A 163 3.76 -83.53 -22.93
N GLY A 164 3.19 -82.72 -23.83
CA GLY A 164 2.24 -83.15 -24.83
C GLY A 164 0.84 -83.47 -24.27
N VAL A 165 0.52 -83.08 -23.03
CA VAL A 165 -0.77 -83.42 -22.35
C VAL A 165 -1.80 -82.27 -22.52
N ALA A 166 -1.41 -81.03 -22.64
CA ALA A 166 -2.29 -79.87 -22.89
C ALA A 166 -2.30 -79.47 -24.32
N SER A 167 -3.44 -78.95 -24.84
CA SER A 167 -3.55 -78.43 -26.19
C SER A 167 -2.98 -77.03 -26.30
N ASP A 168 -2.48 -76.61 -27.50
CA ASP A 168 -2.03 -75.27 -27.77
C ASP A 168 -3.12 -74.23 -27.50
N ARG A 169 -4.38 -74.55 -27.76
CA ARG A 169 -5.54 -73.69 -27.51
C ARG A 169 -5.70 -73.43 -26.01
N ASP A 170 -5.50 -74.39 -25.14
CA ASP A 170 -5.63 -74.21 -23.68
C ASP A 170 -4.46 -73.34 -23.13
N LEU A 171 -3.27 -73.55 -23.71
CA LEU A 171 -2.12 -72.71 -23.39
C LEU A 171 -2.35 -71.26 -23.85
N ASP A 172 -2.84 -71.01 -25.06
CA ASP A 172 -3.13 -69.65 -25.56
C ASP A 172 -4.23 -68.99 -24.73
N GLN A 173 -5.26 -69.72 -24.30
CA GLN A 173 -6.28 -69.21 -23.38
C GLN A 173 -5.64 -68.80 -22.06
N SER A 174 -4.79 -69.62 -21.47
CA SER A 174 -4.10 -69.28 -20.19
C SER A 174 -3.17 -68.11 -20.32
N ARG A 175 -2.51 -67.89 -21.48
CA ARG A 175 -1.71 -66.70 -21.76
C ARG A 175 -2.57 -65.45 -21.86
N SER A 176 -3.72 -65.55 -22.53
CA SER A 176 -4.69 -64.45 -22.64
C SER A 176 -5.21 -64.06 -21.24
N ASP A 177 -5.61 -65.05 -20.42
CA ASP A 177 -6.11 -64.77 -19.07
C ASP A 177 -5.06 -64.10 -18.18
N HIS A 178 -3.80 -64.58 -18.23
CA HIS A 178 -2.69 -63.94 -17.50
C HIS A 178 -2.44 -62.52 -18.00
N THR A 179 -2.45 -62.30 -19.31
CA THR A 179 -2.24 -60.97 -19.88
C THR A 179 -3.34 -59.99 -19.44
N GLN A 180 -4.60 -60.42 -19.41
CA GLN A 180 -5.73 -59.63 -18.93
C GLN A 180 -5.59 -59.29 -17.44
N ALA A 181 -5.23 -60.28 -16.60
CA ALA A 181 -5.03 -60.08 -15.19
C ALA A 181 -3.86 -59.12 -14.87
N LEU A 182 -2.78 -59.23 -15.64
CA LEU A 182 -1.64 -58.29 -15.53
C LEU A 182 -2.02 -56.86 -15.93
N ALA A 183 -2.80 -56.72 -16.98
CA ALA A 183 -3.30 -55.38 -17.39
C ALA A 183 -4.18 -54.74 -16.32
N GLU A 184 -5.09 -55.54 -15.70
CA GLU A 184 -5.97 -55.07 -14.63
C GLU A 184 -5.18 -54.68 -13.38
N TYR A 185 -4.24 -55.53 -12.93
CA TYR A 185 -3.36 -55.19 -11.82
C TYR A 185 -2.54 -53.92 -12.07
N THR A 186 -2.00 -53.75 -13.28
CA THR A 186 -1.27 -52.55 -13.64
C THR A 186 -2.17 -51.30 -13.57
N ARG A 187 -3.43 -51.42 -13.98
CA ARG A 187 -4.43 -50.34 -13.93
C ARG A 187 -4.72 -49.92 -12.48
N THR A 188 -4.94 -50.91 -11.58
CA THR A 188 -5.24 -50.59 -10.18
C THR A 188 -4.05 -49.96 -9.46
N GLN A 189 -2.84 -50.44 -9.72
CA GLN A 189 -1.59 -49.85 -9.22
C GLN A 189 -1.41 -48.40 -9.72
N ALA A 190 -1.67 -48.12 -10.98
CA ALA A 190 -1.62 -46.78 -11.54
C ALA A 190 -2.64 -45.84 -10.86
N ARG A 191 -3.85 -46.34 -10.55
CA ARG A 191 -4.87 -45.59 -9.82
C ARG A 191 -4.38 -45.18 -8.41
N LEU A 192 -3.84 -46.14 -7.63
CA LEU A 192 -3.30 -45.89 -6.29
C LEU A 192 -2.14 -44.86 -6.35
N LYS A 193 -1.24 -45.02 -7.32
CA LYS A 193 -0.15 -44.07 -7.53
C LYS A 193 -0.62 -42.61 -7.84
N MET A 194 -1.68 -42.48 -8.63
CA MET A 194 -2.29 -41.17 -8.92
C MET A 194 -2.91 -40.52 -7.67
N LEU A 195 -3.38 -41.33 -6.72
CA LEU A 195 -3.89 -40.86 -5.43
C LEU A 195 -2.78 -40.49 -4.44
N GLY A 196 -1.52 -40.68 -4.82
CA GLY A 196 -0.35 -40.36 -3.99
C GLY A 196 -0.03 -41.43 -2.93
N GLU A 197 -0.70 -42.56 -3.00
CA GLU A 197 -0.54 -43.65 -2.03
C GLU A 197 0.32 -44.79 -2.62
N PRO A 198 1.34 -45.27 -1.91
CA PRO A 198 2.05 -46.47 -2.32
C PRO A 198 1.15 -47.72 -2.13
N ALA A 199 1.43 -48.75 -2.91
CA ALA A 199 0.84 -50.07 -2.66
C ALA A 199 1.19 -50.52 -1.23
N GLN A 200 0.17 -50.82 -0.41
CA GLN A 200 0.35 -51.25 0.97
C GLN A 200 -0.11 -52.70 1.13
N PRO A 201 0.53 -53.46 2.04
CA PRO A 201 0.05 -54.82 2.34
C PRO A 201 -1.39 -54.82 2.84
N ALA A 202 -2.13 -55.84 2.50
CA ALA A 202 -3.49 -56.03 3.00
C ALA A 202 -3.53 -56.00 4.54
N GLY A 203 -4.49 -55.24 5.10
CA GLY A 203 -4.63 -55.06 6.55
C GLY A 203 -3.89 -53.85 7.16
N SER A 204 -3.15 -53.06 6.36
CA SER A 204 -2.60 -51.79 6.80
C SER A 204 -3.69 -50.73 6.95
N SER A 205 -3.43 -49.69 7.77
CA SER A 205 -4.33 -48.53 7.88
C SER A 205 -4.34 -47.78 6.54
N ARG A 206 -5.47 -47.87 5.81
CA ARG A 206 -5.65 -47.29 4.46
C ARG A 206 -6.26 -45.93 4.58
N LEU A 207 -5.48 -44.99 5.20
CA LEU A 207 -5.87 -43.61 5.39
C LEU A 207 -5.17 -42.72 4.36
N LEU A 208 -5.93 -41.84 3.73
CA LEU A 208 -5.41 -40.88 2.77
C LEU A 208 -4.57 -39.84 3.50
N THR A 209 -3.34 -39.67 3.06
CA THR A 209 -2.38 -38.70 3.63
C THR A 209 -2.25 -37.50 2.76
N VAL A 210 -2.67 -36.32 3.27
CA VAL A 210 -2.53 -35.06 2.59
C VAL A 210 -1.22 -34.39 3.02
N THR A 211 -0.35 -34.10 2.05
CA THR A 211 0.97 -33.49 2.30
C THR A 211 1.10 -32.09 1.73
N ALA A 212 2.05 -31.31 2.27
CA ALA A 212 2.36 -29.96 1.80
C ALA A 212 3.01 -29.99 0.40
N PRO A 213 2.44 -29.31 -0.60
CA PRO A 213 3.01 -29.25 -1.94
C PRO A 213 4.30 -28.41 -2.01
N MET A 214 4.45 -27.50 -1.04
CA MET A 214 5.59 -26.58 -0.92
C MET A 214 5.88 -26.26 0.55
N SER A 215 7.06 -25.75 0.83
CA SER A 215 7.39 -25.19 2.14
C SER A 215 6.79 -23.82 2.31
N GLY A 216 6.29 -23.48 3.50
CA GLY A 216 5.65 -22.20 3.77
C GLY A 216 4.92 -22.20 5.11
N SER A 217 4.02 -21.24 5.30
CA SER A 217 3.15 -21.13 6.48
C SER A 217 1.71 -21.42 6.11
N ILE A 218 0.95 -22.04 7.02
CA ILE A 218 -0.50 -22.25 6.88
C ILE A 218 -1.19 -20.88 7.07
N THR A 219 -1.70 -20.31 6.00
CA THR A 219 -2.35 -18.98 6.02
C THR A 219 -3.87 -19.05 6.12
N VAL A 220 -4.44 -20.17 5.68
CA VAL A 220 -5.88 -20.47 5.80
C VAL A 220 -6.02 -21.94 6.22
N LEU A 221 -6.94 -22.23 7.13
CA LEU A 221 -7.31 -23.57 7.55
C LEU A 221 -8.85 -23.64 7.53
N ALA A 222 -9.40 -24.40 6.57
CA ALA A 222 -10.84 -24.46 6.32
C ALA A 222 -11.51 -25.71 6.91
N VAL A 223 -10.75 -26.62 7.49
CA VAL A 223 -11.25 -27.89 8.01
C VAL A 223 -10.81 -28.14 9.44
N ALA A 224 -11.58 -28.99 10.14
CA ALA A 224 -11.30 -29.43 11.50
C ALA A 224 -11.35 -30.95 11.58
N PRO A 225 -10.77 -31.61 12.61
CA PRO A 225 -10.97 -33.03 12.86
C PRO A 225 -12.46 -33.35 12.96
N GLY A 226 -12.87 -34.44 12.29
CA GLY A 226 -14.27 -34.86 12.18
C GLY A 226 -15.06 -34.24 11.01
N THR A 227 -14.54 -33.23 10.33
CA THR A 227 -15.19 -32.62 9.15
C THR A 227 -15.31 -33.65 8.03
N MET A 228 -16.49 -33.74 7.40
CA MET A 228 -16.71 -34.52 6.20
C MET A 228 -16.44 -33.67 4.95
N ILE A 229 -15.54 -34.14 4.11
CA ILE A 229 -15.19 -33.51 2.82
C ILE A 229 -16.02 -34.19 1.74
N ASN A 230 -17.05 -33.51 1.28
CA ASN A 230 -17.92 -34.00 0.20
C ASN A 230 -17.48 -33.49 -1.18
N ASP A 231 -16.77 -32.35 -1.22
CA ASP A 231 -16.29 -31.73 -2.44
C ASP A 231 -14.76 -31.62 -2.38
N PRO A 232 -14.03 -32.48 -3.09
CA PRO A 232 -12.57 -32.46 -3.13
C PRO A 232 -11.99 -31.26 -3.90
N THR A 233 -12.81 -30.47 -4.57
CA THR A 233 -12.36 -29.25 -5.27
C THR A 233 -12.19 -28.06 -4.33
N GLN A 234 -12.70 -28.14 -3.12
CA GLN A 234 -12.52 -27.09 -2.12
C GLN A 234 -11.20 -27.27 -1.36
N PRO A 235 -10.42 -26.18 -1.20
CA PRO A 235 -9.16 -26.26 -0.49
C PRO A 235 -9.38 -26.53 1.00
N LEU A 236 -8.64 -27.49 1.53
CA LEU A 236 -8.61 -27.80 2.97
C LEU A 236 -7.86 -26.73 3.74
N MET A 237 -6.80 -26.21 3.15
CA MET A 237 -5.94 -25.17 3.71
C MET A 237 -5.13 -24.51 2.60
N THR A 238 -4.49 -23.39 2.93
CA THR A 238 -3.58 -22.67 2.04
C THR A 238 -2.20 -22.60 2.67
N VAL A 239 -1.17 -22.97 1.91
CA VAL A 239 0.24 -22.82 2.27
C VAL A 239 0.81 -21.68 1.44
N ALA A 240 1.46 -20.72 2.10
CA ALA A 240 2.13 -19.61 1.44
C ALA A 240 3.58 -19.48 1.93
N ASP A 241 4.50 -19.32 0.99
CA ASP A 241 5.87 -18.92 1.30
C ASP A 241 5.93 -17.41 1.48
N LEU A 242 5.99 -16.98 2.73
CA LEU A 242 6.02 -15.58 3.13
C LEU A 242 7.45 -15.01 3.27
N SER A 243 8.47 -15.71 2.80
CA SER A 243 9.86 -15.20 2.77
C SER A 243 10.03 -13.97 1.88
N THR A 244 9.11 -13.81 0.93
CA THR A 244 8.94 -12.62 0.11
C THR A 244 7.45 -12.29 0.09
N VAL A 245 7.13 -11.03 0.30
CA VAL A 245 5.75 -10.53 0.23
C VAL A 245 5.65 -9.40 -0.78
N TRP A 246 4.45 -9.15 -1.25
CA TRP A 246 4.15 -8.02 -2.10
C TRP A 246 3.42 -6.95 -1.29
N VAL A 247 3.72 -5.70 -1.59
CA VAL A 247 2.85 -4.57 -1.21
C VAL A 247 2.14 -4.14 -2.47
N THR A 248 0.83 -4.34 -2.48
CA THR A 248 -0.05 -3.93 -3.57
C THR A 248 -0.62 -2.56 -3.23
N ALA A 249 -0.38 -1.56 -4.09
CA ALA A 249 -0.97 -0.24 -3.95
C ALA A 249 -1.97 0.03 -5.07
N LEU A 250 -2.98 0.83 -4.76
CA LEU A 250 -4.10 1.15 -5.64
C LEU A 250 -3.95 2.57 -6.18
N VAL A 251 -3.66 2.69 -7.46
CA VAL A 251 -3.47 3.95 -8.19
C VAL A 251 -4.79 4.35 -8.84
N ALA A 252 -5.23 5.60 -8.65
CA ALA A 252 -6.42 6.10 -9.34
C ALA A 252 -6.19 6.16 -10.86
N GLU A 253 -7.25 5.99 -11.66
CA GLU A 253 -7.17 6.00 -13.13
C GLU A 253 -6.49 7.28 -13.66
N MET A 254 -6.79 8.42 -13.08
CA MET A 254 -6.20 9.72 -13.46
C MET A 254 -4.68 9.79 -13.25
N ASP A 255 -4.14 9.00 -12.31
CA ASP A 255 -2.72 8.97 -11.96
C ASP A 255 -1.98 7.79 -12.59
N ALA A 256 -2.69 6.92 -13.32
CA ALA A 256 -2.14 5.68 -13.87
C ALA A 256 -0.95 5.94 -14.82
N ALA A 257 -1.00 7.04 -15.60
CA ALA A 257 0.09 7.42 -16.51
C ALA A 257 1.37 7.89 -15.78
N ALA A 258 1.26 8.28 -14.50
CA ALA A 258 2.39 8.75 -13.69
C ALA A 258 3.20 7.60 -13.06
N VAL A 259 2.72 6.37 -13.15
CA VAL A 259 3.36 5.20 -12.53
C VAL A 259 3.91 4.25 -13.58
N SER A 260 5.16 3.84 -13.38
CA SER A 260 5.85 2.93 -14.29
C SER A 260 6.68 1.87 -13.55
N LYS A 261 7.02 0.79 -14.24
CA LYS A 261 7.89 -0.26 -13.72
C LYS A 261 9.29 0.31 -13.38
N ASN A 262 9.90 -0.22 -12.33
CA ASN A 262 11.20 0.19 -11.77
C ASN A 262 11.24 1.57 -11.09
N GLN A 263 10.12 2.26 -10.98
CA GLN A 263 10.00 3.51 -10.25
C GLN A 263 10.23 3.27 -8.75
N SER A 264 10.92 4.20 -8.07
CA SER A 264 11.17 4.10 -6.63
C SER A 264 9.88 4.28 -5.84
N ALA A 265 9.71 3.47 -4.82
CA ALA A 265 8.56 3.49 -3.94
C ALA A 265 9.00 3.31 -2.48
N ASP A 266 8.50 4.16 -1.62
CA ASP A 266 8.69 4.10 -0.18
C ASP A 266 7.41 3.59 0.47
N VAL A 267 7.50 2.59 1.32
CA VAL A 267 6.36 1.97 1.98
C VAL A 267 6.48 2.12 3.49
N SER A 268 5.47 2.70 4.10
CA SER A 268 5.32 2.81 5.55
C SER A 268 4.10 2.02 6.00
N LEU A 269 4.29 1.02 6.86
CA LEU A 269 3.22 0.18 7.38
C LEU A 269 2.72 0.73 8.72
N LEU A 270 1.41 0.68 8.95
CA LEU A 270 0.81 1.13 10.22
C LEU A 270 1.33 0.35 11.44
N ALA A 271 1.70 -0.91 11.23
CA ALA A 271 2.28 -1.74 12.29
C ALA A 271 3.72 -1.36 12.66
N TYR A 272 4.43 -0.65 11.78
CA TYR A 272 5.84 -0.26 11.94
C TYR A 272 6.03 1.19 11.45
N PRO A 273 5.50 2.20 12.17
CA PRO A 273 5.49 3.60 11.72
C PRO A 273 6.89 4.19 11.55
N ASP A 274 7.86 3.74 12.33
CA ASP A 274 9.24 4.23 12.30
C ASP A 274 10.11 3.53 11.24
N ARG A 275 9.55 2.53 10.52
CA ARG A 275 10.27 1.75 9.52
C ARG A 275 9.75 2.05 8.12
N VAL A 276 10.56 2.73 7.31
CA VAL A 276 10.29 2.92 5.89
C VAL A 276 10.97 1.82 5.09
N LEU A 277 10.20 1.11 4.29
CA LEU A 277 10.68 0.09 3.38
C LEU A 277 10.90 0.72 2.01
N HIS A 278 12.15 0.71 1.55
CA HIS A 278 12.51 1.24 0.22
C HIS A 278 12.46 0.11 -0.81
N GLY A 279 11.72 0.32 -1.88
CA GLY A 279 11.55 -0.66 -2.94
C GLY A 279 11.39 -0.03 -4.31
N LYS A 280 11.09 -0.88 -5.29
CA LYS A 280 10.78 -0.45 -6.66
C LYS A 280 9.50 -1.13 -7.13
N VAL A 281 8.74 -0.43 -7.94
CA VAL A 281 7.57 -0.98 -8.60
C VAL A 281 8.00 -2.15 -9.51
N LEU A 282 7.61 -3.35 -9.12
CA LEU A 282 7.92 -4.58 -9.88
C LEU A 282 6.95 -4.78 -11.03
N PHE A 283 5.68 -4.47 -10.79
CA PHE A 283 4.58 -4.73 -11.70
C PHE A 283 3.56 -3.59 -11.63
N VAL A 284 3.09 -3.19 -12.81
CA VAL A 284 1.94 -2.29 -13.00
C VAL A 284 0.90 -3.11 -13.78
N SER A 285 -0.34 -3.15 -13.31
CA SER A 285 -1.40 -3.90 -14.00
C SER A 285 -1.75 -3.23 -15.33
N ASP A 286 -1.93 -4.04 -16.37
CA ASP A 286 -2.43 -3.56 -17.66
C ASP A 286 -3.96 -3.40 -17.67
N VAL A 287 -4.62 -3.81 -16.57
CA VAL A 287 -6.08 -3.78 -16.42
C VAL A 287 -6.47 -2.91 -15.24
N ILE A 288 -7.37 -1.97 -15.47
CA ILE A 288 -8.03 -1.19 -14.42
C ILE A 288 -9.19 -2.00 -13.88
N GLU A 289 -9.31 -2.11 -12.56
CA GLU A 289 -10.43 -2.78 -11.92
C GLU A 289 -11.73 -2.02 -12.18
N PRO A 290 -12.75 -2.66 -12.74
CA PRO A 290 -13.98 -1.96 -13.15
C PRO A 290 -14.76 -1.38 -11.96
N ASP A 291 -14.76 -2.08 -10.82
CA ASP A 291 -15.52 -1.69 -9.63
C ASP A 291 -14.90 -0.49 -8.91
N SER A 292 -13.59 -0.47 -8.79
CA SER A 292 -12.85 0.56 -8.04
C SER A 292 -12.30 1.68 -8.92
N ARG A 293 -12.22 1.47 -10.24
CA ARG A 293 -11.51 2.31 -11.23
C ARG A 293 -10.08 2.62 -10.81
N ARG A 294 -9.41 1.59 -10.29
CA ARG A 294 -8.02 1.70 -9.82
C ARG A 294 -7.13 0.72 -10.55
N ASN A 295 -5.91 1.13 -10.77
CA ASN A 295 -4.83 0.27 -11.27
C ASN A 295 -4.03 -0.28 -10.09
N LYS A 296 -3.62 -1.53 -10.17
CA LYS A 296 -2.78 -2.18 -9.15
C LYS A 296 -1.31 -2.09 -9.53
N ILE A 297 -0.50 -1.63 -8.59
CA ILE A 297 0.95 -1.74 -8.64
C ILE A 297 1.43 -2.64 -7.52
N ARG A 298 2.53 -3.36 -7.76
CA ARG A 298 3.10 -4.28 -6.79
C ARG A 298 4.58 -4.02 -6.60
N ILE A 299 4.98 -4.01 -5.33
CA ILE A 299 6.36 -3.83 -4.88
C ILE A 299 6.72 -5.07 -4.06
N ALA A 300 7.82 -5.75 -4.42
CA ALA A 300 8.25 -6.94 -3.71
C ALA A 300 9.23 -6.57 -2.59
N PHE A 301 9.06 -7.21 -1.43
CA PHE A 301 9.93 -7.06 -0.27
C PHE A 301 10.37 -8.42 0.26
N ALA A 302 11.66 -8.55 0.53
CA ALA A 302 12.19 -9.67 1.29
C ALA A 302 11.68 -9.61 2.74
N ASN A 303 11.26 -10.75 3.28
CA ASN A 303 10.67 -10.89 4.61
C ASN A 303 11.32 -12.05 5.40
N PRO A 304 12.63 -11.98 5.67
CA PRO A 304 13.36 -13.09 6.31
C PRO A 304 12.94 -13.32 7.76
N ASP A 305 12.49 -12.29 8.44
CA ASP A 305 12.00 -12.31 9.82
C ASP A 305 10.50 -12.62 9.94
N TYR A 306 9.79 -12.70 8.80
CA TYR A 306 8.33 -12.89 8.73
C TYR A 306 7.53 -11.80 9.47
N ALA A 307 8.13 -10.63 9.65
CA ALA A 307 7.49 -9.49 10.30
C ALA A 307 6.37 -8.90 9.44
N LEU A 308 6.55 -8.91 8.11
CA LEU A 308 5.53 -8.45 7.17
C LEU A 308 4.49 -9.54 6.98
N LYS A 309 3.28 -9.30 7.48
CA LYS A 309 2.18 -10.27 7.41
C LYS A 309 1.17 -9.85 6.36
N PRO A 310 0.63 -10.78 5.57
CA PRO A 310 -0.49 -10.49 4.68
C PRO A 310 -1.63 -9.75 5.40
N ASN A 311 -2.32 -8.89 4.68
CA ASN A 311 -3.37 -8.00 5.17
C ASN A 311 -2.89 -6.86 6.11
N MET A 312 -1.60 -6.62 6.27
CA MET A 312 -1.13 -5.38 6.87
C MET A 312 -1.37 -4.20 5.92
N PHE A 313 -1.87 -3.10 6.48
CA PHE A 313 -2.11 -1.86 5.74
C PHE A 313 -0.97 -0.87 5.91
N GLY A 314 -0.77 -0.05 4.89
CA GLY A 314 0.23 0.99 4.91
C GLY A 314 0.02 2.02 3.82
N THR A 315 0.96 2.95 3.76
CA THR A 315 1.02 4.00 2.75
C THR A 315 2.20 3.74 1.84
N VAL A 316 1.97 3.82 0.55
CA VAL A 316 2.98 3.71 -0.49
C VAL A 316 3.17 5.08 -1.13
N VAL A 317 4.39 5.60 -1.10
CA VAL A 317 4.76 6.85 -1.76
C VAL A 317 5.60 6.50 -2.98
N VAL A 318 5.05 6.75 -4.16
CA VAL A 318 5.74 6.54 -5.43
C VAL A 318 6.28 7.88 -5.93
N ALA A 319 7.56 7.92 -6.31
CA ALA A 319 8.14 9.11 -6.91
C ALA A 319 7.60 9.26 -8.33
N GLY A 320 6.83 10.31 -8.59
CA GLY A 320 6.31 10.63 -9.92
C GLY A 320 7.40 11.16 -10.86
N PRO A 321 7.07 11.37 -12.13
CA PRO A 321 7.99 11.99 -13.08
C PRO A 321 8.40 13.38 -12.58
N ALA A 322 9.70 13.66 -12.60
CA ALA A 322 10.20 14.97 -12.25
C ALA A 322 9.91 15.95 -13.40
N HIS A 323 9.37 17.09 -13.05
CA HIS A 323 9.16 18.21 -13.95
C HIS A 323 9.94 19.42 -13.45
N ASP A 324 10.53 20.16 -14.37
CA ASP A 324 11.18 21.41 -14.04
C ASP A 324 10.16 22.41 -13.51
N GLN A 325 10.30 22.78 -12.24
CA GLN A 325 9.42 23.75 -11.59
C GLN A 325 10.21 24.93 -11.08
N VAL A 326 9.59 26.10 -11.16
CA VAL A 326 10.11 27.33 -10.62
C VAL A 326 10.00 27.30 -9.11
N MET A 327 11.12 27.43 -8.40
CA MET A 327 11.17 27.36 -6.94
C MET A 327 11.51 28.71 -6.35
N VAL A 328 10.73 29.11 -5.35
CA VAL A 328 11.04 30.30 -4.54
C VAL A 328 11.08 29.93 -3.06
N PRO A 329 11.94 30.58 -2.26
CA PRO A 329 11.91 30.39 -0.81
C PRO A 329 10.55 30.82 -0.24
N SER A 330 10.04 30.07 0.75
CA SER A 330 8.77 30.38 1.41
C SER A 330 8.77 31.81 2.02
N SER A 331 9.93 32.32 2.39
CA SER A 331 10.10 33.69 2.89
C SER A 331 9.82 34.80 1.85
N ALA A 332 9.80 34.47 0.54
CA ALA A 332 9.42 35.38 -0.54
C ALA A 332 7.91 35.52 -0.72
N LEU A 333 7.14 34.56 -0.18
CA LEU A 333 5.69 34.51 -0.33
C LEU A 333 5.02 35.43 0.68
N LEU A 334 4.11 36.25 0.19
CA LEU A 334 3.26 37.12 0.98
C LEU A 334 1.82 36.71 0.85
N MET A 335 1.21 36.34 1.95
CA MET A 335 -0.22 35.99 2.00
C MET A 335 -1.01 37.26 2.34
N ASN A 336 -1.98 37.61 1.51
CA ASN A 336 -2.93 38.67 1.78
C ASN A 336 -4.34 38.15 1.46
N ASN A 337 -5.13 38.02 2.50
CA ASN A 337 -6.43 37.35 2.44
C ASN A 337 -6.29 35.93 1.83
N ASP A 338 -6.92 35.67 0.69
CA ASP A 338 -6.94 34.37 0.02
C ASP A 338 -5.92 34.26 -1.14
N ARG A 339 -5.00 35.23 -1.28
CA ARG A 339 -4.08 35.26 -2.40
C ARG A 339 -2.64 35.27 -1.95
N THR A 340 -1.85 34.36 -2.52
CA THR A 340 -0.40 34.38 -2.37
C THR A 340 0.24 35.25 -3.44
N SER A 341 1.17 36.10 -3.06
CA SER A 341 1.85 37.01 -3.98
C SER A 341 3.35 37.10 -3.67
N VAL A 342 4.13 37.55 -4.64
CA VAL A 342 5.56 37.79 -4.52
C VAL A 342 5.87 39.18 -5.08
N PHE A 343 6.95 39.79 -4.65
CA PHE A 343 7.51 40.97 -5.28
C PHE A 343 8.61 40.58 -6.27
N VAL A 344 8.39 40.88 -7.54
CA VAL A 344 9.35 40.65 -8.63
C VAL A 344 10.05 41.96 -8.99
N ALA A 345 11.37 41.94 -9.10
CA ALA A 345 12.14 43.11 -9.53
C ALA A 345 12.01 43.27 -11.05
N THR A 346 11.39 44.34 -11.49
CA THR A 346 11.24 44.69 -12.92
C THR A 346 12.35 45.65 -13.43
N ALA A 347 12.98 46.39 -12.50
CA ALA A 347 14.14 47.22 -12.73
C ALA A 347 14.94 47.38 -11.42
N PRO A 348 16.16 47.90 -11.42
CA PRO A 348 16.89 48.14 -10.19
C PRO A 348 16.06 48.91 -9.16
N TRP A 349 15.85 48.30 -8.00
CA TRP A 349 15.04 48.82 -6.87
C TRP A 349 13.58 49.17 -7.21
N THR A 350 13.04 48.57 -8.29
CA THR A 350 11.64 48.70 -8.68
C THR A 350 11.01 47.30 -8.67
N PHE A 351 9.99 47.17 -7.87
CA PHE A 351 9.33 45.89 -7.61
C PHE A 351 7.88 45.96 -8.05
N GLU A 352 7.38 44.85 -8.57
CA GLU A 352 5.99 44.68 -8.95
C GLU A 352 5.42 43.54 -8.14
N ARG A 353 4.23 43.74 -7.57
CA ARG A 353 3.52 42.70 -6.86
C ARG A 353 2.79 41.81 -7.86
N ARG A 354 3.10 40.49 -7.84
CA ARG A 354 2.43 39.51 -8.68
C ARG A 354 1.76 38.45 -7.84
N THR A 355 0.52 38.10 -8.19
CA THR A 355 -0.15 36.95 -7.63
C THR A 355 0.48 35.68 -8.21
N VAL A 356 0.73 34.70 -7.37
CA VAL A 356 1.32 33.42 -7.76
C VAL A 356 0.44 32.26 -7.32
N GLU A 357 0.41 31.21 -8.13
CA GLU A 357 -0.19 29.95 -7.77
C GLU A 357 0.90 28.98 -7.29
N THR A 358 0.79 28.51 -6.07
CA THR A 358 1.72 27.56 -5.46
C THR A 358 1.22 26.14 -5.63
N THR A 359 2.12 25.15 -5.80
CA THR A 359 1.73 23.76 -6.03
C THR A 359 2.21 22.84 -4.92
N LEU A 360 3.48 22.89 -4.54
CA LEU A 360 4.11 21.96 -3.63
C LEU A 360 5.12 22.70 -2.75
N GLU A 361 5.15 22.35 -1.46
CA GLU A 361 6.19 22.78 -0.54
C GLU A 361 7.28 21.70 -0.44
N GLU A 362 8.53 22.06 -0.71
CA GLU A 362 9.68 21.17 -0.57
C GLU A 362 10.72 21.81 0.36
N GLY A 363 10.69 21.40 1.63
CA GLY A 363 11.54 21.96 2.66
C GLY A 363 11.25 23.43 2.90
N THR A 364 12.25 24.31 2.61
CA THR A 364 12.14 25.78 2.73
C THR A 364 11.71 26.46 1.43
N ASN A 365 11.53 25.72 0.34
CA ASN A 365 11.17 26.24 -0.97
C ASN A 365 9.75 25.81 -1.36
N VAL A 366 9.11 26.66 -2.15
CA VAL A 366 7.74 26.42 -2.65
C VAL A 366 7.77 26.46 -4.17
N ALA A 367 7.17 25.47 -4.78
CA ALA A 367 7.02 25.39 -6.23
C ALA A 367 5.92 26.32 -6.72
N ILE A 368 6.23 27.11 -7.72
CA ILE A 368 5.32 28.07 -8.35
C ILE A 368 4.83 27.50 -9.69
N ARG A 369 3.51 27.43 -9.84
CA ARG A 369 2.85 27.00 -11.08
C ARG A 369 2.75 28.13 -12.10
N SER A 370 2.39 29.33 -11.63
CA SER A 370 2.20 30.50 -12.49
C SER A 370 2.49 31.79 -11.73
N GLY A 371 2.87 32.84 -12.46
CA GLY A 371 3.11 34.19 -11.94
C GLY A 371 4.56 34.64 -11.91
N VAL A 372 5.53 33.71 -11.93
CA VAL A 372 6.98 34.06 -11.96
C VAL A 372 7.69 33.13 -12.94
N ALA A 373 8.61 33.67 -13.72
CA ALA A 373 9.45 32.93 -14.66
C ALA A 373 10.84 32.61 -14.07
N ALA A 374 11.47 31.59 -14.63
CA ALA A 374 12.83 31.24 -14.29
C ALA A 374 13.80 32.37 -14.56
N GLY A 375 14.71 32.67 -13.62
CA GLY A 375 15.70 33.74 -13.73
C GLY A 375 15.19 35.13 -13.33
N GLU A 376 13.89 35.35 -13.11
CA GLU A 376 13.38 36.57 -12.53
C GLU A 376 13.91 36.77 -11.10
N GLN A 377 14.10 38.01 -10.69
CA GLN A 377 14.56 38.32 -9.34
C GLN A 377 13.38 38.56 -8.42
N VAL A 378 13.30 37.82 -7.32
CA VAL A 378 12.24 37.97 -6.31
C VAL A 378 12.81 38.46 -4.99
N VAL A 379 12.01 39.25 -4.25
CA VAL A 379 12.36 39.69 -2.90
C VAL A 379 12.17 38.53 -1.93
N VAL A 380 13.28 38.06 -1.38
CA VAL A 380 13.27 36.91 -0.42
C VAL A 380 13.32 37.33 1.04
N LYS A 381 13.68 38.60 1.31
CA LYS A 381 13.72 39.20 2.64
C LYS A 381 13.17 40.63 2.62
N GLY A 382 12.35 40.92 3.60
CA GLY A 382 11.81 42.29 3.77
C GLY A 382 10.61 42.62 2.87
N GLY A 383 10.07 41.68 2.11
CA GLY A 383 8.93 41.89 1.21
C GLY A 383 7.70 42.48 1.91
N ILE A 384 7.48 42.17 3.18
CA ILE A 384 6.39 42.76 3.97
C ILE A 384 6.50 44.28 4.10
N LEU A 385 7.72 44.83 4.10
CA LEU A 385 7.97 46.27 4.19
C LEU A 385 7.61 47.03 2.90
N LEU A 386 7.40 46.33 1.81
CA LEU A 386 6.88 46.85 0.55
C LEU A 386 5.35 46.81 0.49
N ASN A 387 4.73 46.11 1.44
CA ASN A 387 3.27 45.94 1.45
C ASN A 387 2.54 47.09 2.17
N ASP A 388 3.23 47.81 3.07
CA ASP A 388 2.76 49.01 3.77
C ASP A 388 2.91 50.26 2.85
#